data_f23225fb465db65a588d74801ea0d0dd
#
_entry.id   f23225fb465db65a588d74801ea0d0dd
#
_cell.length_a   1.000
_cell.length_b   1.000
_cell.length_c   1.000
_cell.angle_alpha   90.00
_cell.angle_beta   90.00
_cell.angle_gamma   90.00
#
_symmetry.space_group_name_H-M   'P 1'
#
loop_
_entity.id
_entity.type
_entity.pdbx_description
1 polymer ?
#
loop_
_entity_poly.entity_id
_entity_poly.type
_entity_poly.pdbx_seq_one_letter_code
_entity_poly.pdbx_strand_id
1 'polypeptide(L)'
;MSAYDTYKYDVLVIGAGGAGLRAAIEASAHGVSVGLICKSLLGKAHTVMAEGGIAAALSNVDDRDNWKVHFSDTMRGGQYLNNWRMAELHAKEAPERVRELEAWGALFDRTKDGKILQRNFGGHKYPRLAHVGDRTGLEMIRTLQDHGIHQGVEVYMECTVITLLKDGDRIAGAFAYDRERGRFKIFIAKAIILATGGIGRAFKITSNSWEYTGDGHALAYHAGAELMDMEFVQFHPTGMIWPPSVRGILVTEGVRGEGGILLNKEGQRFMFNDIPDLYKNQTADNEEEGWRYTQGDKNAKRPPELLTRDHVARCIIREIKEGRGSPHGGVFLDIAWIKKKIPKSEEHIKKKLPGMYHQFIKLADIDITKEPMEIGPTTHYSMGGVRVDADTQMSNVPGLFAAGECGAGLHGANRLGGNSLSDLLVFGKRAGEYAAIFAKGNHFGTVDEKQIERAAKNALKPFERNDGDSPFDIQSSLQEMMQQLVGIVRNEAELLRAKEHLKLMWTRVNNISVTGNREFNPGWHTALDLENLLTVSEAVTIAAIERKESRGAHFREDYPQKDANSGKFNLVVKKEMNGEMTMRKEPIPEMREDLKKIIEEMK
;
A
#
# COMPACT_ATOMS: atom_id res chain seq x y z
N MET A 1 -26.92 32.90 -1.95
CA MET A 1 -25.86 32.33 -1.06
C MET A 1 -25.72 30.88 -1.46
N SER A 2 -24.51 30.42 -1.78
CA SER A 2 -24.30 29.00 -2.13
C SER A 2 -24.74 28.15 -0.94
N ALA A 3 -25.50 27.08 -1.20
CA ALA A 3 -25.95 26.15 -0.18
C ALA A 3 -24.78 25.35 0.49
N TYR A 4 -23.54 25.58 0.03
CA TYR A 4 -22.36 24.82 0.39
C TYR A 4 -21.18 25.73 0.72
N ASP A 5 -20.38 25.35 1.71
CA ASP A 5 -19.09 25.99 2.01
C ASP A 5 -18.13 25.76 0.85
N THR A 6 -17.60 26.84 0.29
CA THR A 6 -16.71 26.76 -0.88
C THR A 6 -15.31 27.28 -0.53
N TYR A 7 -14.28 26.49 -0.83
CA TYR A 7 -12.87 26.77 -0.61
C TYR A 7 -12.11 26.77 -1.93
N LYS A 8 -10.99 27.50 -1.99
CA LYS A 8 -10.24 27.69 -3.24
C LYS A 8 -8.73 27.58 -2.98
N TYR A 9 -8.07 26.65 -3.68
CA TYR A 9 -6.63 26.39 -3.60
C TYR A 9 -6.00 26.22 -4.96
N ASP A 10 -4.74 26.58 -5.10
CA ASP A 10 -3.97 26.24 -6.29
C ASP A 10 -3.79 24.72 -6.41
N VAL A 11 -3.41 24.07 -5.29
CA VAL A 11 -3.24 22.62 -5.19
C VAL A 11 -4.09 22.08 -4.04
N LEU A 12 -4.86 21.05 -4.31
CA LEU A 12 -5.62 20.31 -3.31
C LEU A 12 -5.02 18.90 -3.17
N VAL A 13 -4.63 18.53 -1.95
CA VAL A 13 -4.12 17.19 -1.65
C VAL A 13 -5.21 16.39 -0.94
N ILE A 14 -5.52 15.19 -1.43
CA ILE A 14 -6.53 14.30 -0.85
C ILE A 14 -5.80 13.09 -0.24
N GLY A 15 -5.77 13.04 1.10
CA GLY A 15 -5.05 12.05 1.89
C GLY A 15 -3.87 12.66 2.64
N ALA A 16 -3.84 12.49 3.97
CA ALA A 16 -2.82 13.03 4.88
C ALA A 16 -1.84 11.96 5.41
N GLY A 17 -1.57 10.93 4.61
CA GLY A 17 -0.49 9.97 4.84
C GLY A 17 0.87 10.55 4.44
N GLY A 18 1.91 9.72 4.48
CA GLY A 18 3.28 10.16 4.15
C GLY A 18 3.41 10.82 2.78
N ALA A 19 2.76 10.26 1.74
CA ALA A 19 2.80 10.85 0.39
C ALA A 19 2.09 12.21 0.33
N GLY A 20 0.89 12.31 0.93
CA GLY A 20 0.11 13.54 0.90
C GLY A 20 0.76 14.67 1.69
N LEU A 21 1.26 14.40 2.89
CA LEU A 21 2.02 15.39 3.68
C LEU A 21 3.28 15.84 2.92
N ARG A 22 4.03 14.89 2.34
CA ARG A 22 5.22 15.25 1.57
C ARG A 22 4.89 16.08 0.34
N ALA A 23 3.79 15.77 -0.36
CA ALA A 23 3.31 16.53 -1.51
C ALA A 23 2.84 17.94 -1.12
N ALA A 24 2.09 18.07 -0.03
CA ALA A 24 1.62 19.36 0.48
C ALA A 24 2.79 20.28 0.88
N ILE A 25 3.80 19.73 1.56
CA ILE A 25 5.03 20.44 1.92
C ILE A 25 5.73 20.98 0.67
N GLU A 26 5.95 20.11 -0.34
CA GLU A 26 6.64 20.53 -1.56
C GLU A 26 5.84 21.57 -2.36
N ALA A 27 4.54 21.36 -2.53
CA ALA A 27 3.71 22.34 -3.23
C ALA A 27 3.71 23.70 -2.54
N SER A 28 3.60 23.72 -1.20
CA SER A 28 3.69 24.95 -0.40
C SER A 28 5.04 25.65 -0.55
N ALA A 29 6.15 24.89 -0.56
CA ALA A 29 7.49 25.42 -0.79
C ALA A 29 7.66 26.10 -2.16
N HIS A 30 6.84 25.69 -3.14
CA HIS A 30 6.76 26.37 -4.44
C HIS A 30 5.89 27.65 -4.43
N GLY A 31 5.38 28.10 -3.27
CA GLY A 31 4.66 29.36 -3.13
C GLY A 31 3.25 29.36 -3.76
N VAL A 32 2.56 28.23 -3.76
CA VAL A 32 1.15 28.10 -4.15
C VAL A 32 0.29 27.83 -2.91
N SER A 33 -1.00 28.18 -2.97
CA SER A 33 -1.94 27.86 -1.90
C SER A 33 -2.28 26.38 -1.89
N VAL A 34 -2.21 25.74 -0.69
CA VAL A 34 -2.40 24.30 -0.55
C VAL A 34 -3.47 23.98 0.49
N GLY A 35 -4.50 23.23 0.08
CA GLY A 35 -5.45 22.58 0.99
C GLY A 35 -5.16 21.08 1.10
N LEU A 36 -5.24 20.52 2.30
CA LEU A 36 -5.06 19.10 2.59
C LEU A 36 -6.32 18.52 3.21
N ILE A 37 -6.91 17.53 2.56
CA ILE A 37 -8.11 16.83 3.05
C ILE A 37 -7.71 15.47 3.62
N CYS A 38 -8.20 15.13 4.81
CA CYS A 38 -8.06 13.80 5.38
C CYS A 38 -9.40 13.24 5.87
N LYS A 39 -9.63 11.96 5.56
CA LYS A 39 -10.84 11.21 5.92
C LYS A 39 -10.96 10.97 7.42
N SER A 40 -9.81 10.90 8.12
CA SER A 40 -9.71 10.83 9.58
C SER A 40 -8.99 12.05 10.15
N LEU A 41 -8.40 11.91 11.33
CA LEU A 41 -7.61 12.95 11.98
C LEU A 41 -6.20 13.01 11.41
N LEU A 42 -5.62 14.20 11.36
CA LEU A 42 -4.21 14.40 11.01
C LEU A 42 -3.30 13.57 11.94
N GLY A 43 -2.28 12.93 11.38
CA GLY A 43 -1.37 12.06 12.12
C GLY A 43 -1.92 10.66 12.44
N LYS A 44 -3.11 10.29 11.93
CA LYS A 44 -3.72 8.96 12.11
C LYS A 44 -3.73 8.10 10.85
N ALA A 45 -3.16 8.57 9.75
CA ALA A 45 -3.07 7.82 8.51
C ALA A 45 -2.33 6.49 8.70
N HIS A 46 -2.66 5.48 7.86
CA HIS A 46 -2.08 4.13 7.95
C HIS A 46 -0.54 4.10 7.98
N THR A 47 0.13 5.09 7.39
CA THR A 47 1.60 5.20 7.42
C THR A 47 2.18 5.09 8.83
N VAL A 48 1.47 5.52 9.89
CA VAL A 48 1.94 5.42 11.28
C VAL A 48 2.15 3.96 11.74
N MET A 49 1.47 3.01 11.09
CA MET A 49 1.56 1.58 11.38
C MET A 49 2.77 0.90 10.71
N ALA A 50 3.57 1.63 9.94
CA ALA A 50 4.72 1.05 9.25
C ALA A 50 5.92 0.91 10.20
N GLU A 51 6.36 -0.33 10.39
CA GLU A 51 7.37 -0.71 11.38
C GLU A 51 8.74 -0.98 10.76
N GLY A 52 8.76 -1.37 9.46
CA GLY A 52 9.93 -1.94 8.81
C GLY A 52 11.13 -1.02 8.64
N GLY A 53 10.93 0.18 8.16
CA GLY A 53 11.97 1.14 7.80
C GLY A 53 11.83 1.66 6.37
N ILE A 54 12.59 2.69 6.05
CA ILE A 54 12.62 3.40 4.77
C ILE A 54 13.78 2.85 3.94
N ALA A 55 13.49 2.23 2.79
CA ALA A 55 14.54 1.71 1.90
C ALA A 55 15.29 2.84 1.21
N ALA A 56 16.58 2.99 1.50
CA ALA A 56 17.46 3.98 0.90
C ALA A 56 18.91 3.48 0.89
N ALA A 57 19.57 3.51 -0.24
CA ALA A 57 20.95 3.03 -0.41
C ALA A 57 21.95 4.07 0.14
N LEU A 58 22.05 4.19 1.48
CA LEU A 58 22.94 5.16 2.17
C LEU A 58 24.39 4.67 2.29
N SER A 59 24.63 3.37 2.11
CA SER A 59 25.97 2.72 2.26
C SER A 59 26.57 2.86 3.66
N ASN A 60 25.75 3.06 4.70
CA ASN A 60 26.23 3.29 6.06
C ASN A 60 26.66 2.00 6.79
N VAL A 61 25.99 0.89 6.50
CA VAL A 61 26.23 -0.43 7.13
C VAL A 61 27.00 -1.34 6.18
N ASP A 62 26.68 -1.33 4.90
CA ASP A 62 27.37 -2.07 3.86
C ASP A 62 27.75 -1.12 2.71
N ASP A 63 29.04 -0.94 2.50
CA ASP A 63 29.61 -0.03 1.50
C ASP A 63 29.43 -0.50 0.05
N ARG A 64 29.04 -1.75 -0.15
CA ARG A 64 28.68 -2.30 -1.47
C ARG A 64 27.29 -1.83 -1.94
N ASP A 65 26.43 -1.37 -1.02
CA ASP A 65 25.11 -0.90 -1.37
C ASP A 65 25.16 0.48 -2.06
N ASN A 66 24.39 0.62 -3.12
CA ASN A 66 24.27 1.87 -3.87
C ASN A 66 22.95 1.88 -4.67
N TRP A 67 22.63 3.00 -5.32
CA TRP A 67 21.39 3.14 -6.09
C TRP A 67 21.24 2.10 -7.21
N LYS A 68 22.33 1.62 -7.83
CA LYS A 68 22.25 0.60 -8.89
C LYS A 68 21.79 -0.74 -8.35
N VAL A 69 22.31 -1.12 -7.17
CA VAL A 69 21.84 -2.32 -6.46
C VAL A 69 20.39 -2.18 -6.04
N HIS A 70 19.99 -1.03 -5.50
CA HIS A 70 18.59 -0.76 -5.11
C HIS A 70 17.64 -0.82 -6.33
N PHE A 71 18.03 -0.22 -7.45
CA PHE A 71 17.32 -0.29 -8.71
C PHE A 71 17.16 -1.75 -9.19
N SER A 72 18.26 -2.51 -9.26
CA SER A 72 18.23 -3.91 -9.70
C SER A 72 17.36 -4.78 -8.79
N ASP A 73 17.45 -4.62 -7.45
CA ASP A 73 16.60 -5.33 -6.50
C ASP A 73 15.12 -4.98 -6.70
N THR A 74 14.79 -3.70 -6.91
CA THR A 74 13.42 -3.23 -7.14
C THR A 74 12.84 -3.83 -8.42
N MET A 75 13.60 -3.81 -9.53
CA MET A 75 13.18 -4.41 -10.80
C MET A 75 12.99 -5.92 -10.69
N ARG A 76 13.92 -6.62 -10.05
CA ARG A 76 13.82 -8.06 -9.81
C ARG A 76 12.65 -8.41 -8.89
N GLY A 77 12.47 -7.66 -7.80
CA GLY A 77 11.35 -7.82 -6.87
C GLY A 77 10.01 -7.65 -7.57
N GLY A 78 9.85 -6.63 -8.39
CA GLY A 78 8.66 -6.36 -9.21
C GLY A 78 8.51 -7.26 -10.44
N GLN A 79 9.36 -8.29 -10.59
CA GLN A 79 9.33 -9.27 -11.69
C GLN A 79 9.41 -8.63 -13.07
N TYR A 80 10.11 -7.48 -13.15
CA TYR A 80 10.35 -6.69 -14.37
C TYR A 80 9.08 -6.11 -15.04
N LEU A 81 7.97 -6.04 -14.31
CA LEU A 81 6.77 -5.29 -14.73
C LEU A 81 6.77 -3.83 -14.29
N ASN A 82 7.79 -3.42 -13.54
CA ASN A 82 7.96 -2.06 -13.06
C ASN A 82 8.08 -1.06 -14.23
N ASN A 83 7.58 0.15 -14.03
CA ASN A 83 8.06 1.29 -14.79
C ASN A 83 9.52 1.54 -14.39
N TRP A 84 10.45 1.17 -15.26
CA TRP A 84 11.89 1.26 -14.98
C TRP A 84 12.35 2.69 -14.65
N ARG A 85 11.67 3.71 -15.23
CA ARG A 85 11.99 5.11 -14.93
C ARG A 85 11.63 5.47 -13.50
N MET A 86 10.47 5.03 -13.00
CA MET A 86 10.11 5.20 -11.60
C MET A 86 11.10 4.48 -10.68
N ALA A 87 11.49 3.24 -11.01
CA ALA A 87 12.47 2.48 -10.22
C ALA A 87 13.85 3.18 -10.19
N GLU A 88 14.29 3.78 -11.30
CA GLU A 88 15.52 4.57 -11.38
C GLU A 88 15.44 5.82 -10.46
N LEU A 89 14.38 6.61 -10.61
CA LEU A 89 14.16 7.83 -9.82
C LEU A 89 14.09 7.50 -8.32
N HIS A 90 13.31 6.50 -7.97
CA HIS A 90 13.18 6.05 -6.60
C HIS A 90 14.52 5.67 -5.97
N ALA A 91 15.31 4.81 -6.65
CA ALA A 91 16.59 4.36 -6.13
C ALA A 91 17.62 5.49 -5.97
N LYS A 92 17.61 6.46 -6.89
CA LYS A 92 18.50 7.62 -6.85
C LYS A 92 18.13 8.66 -5.80
N GLU A 93 16.84 8.93 -5.62
CA GLU A 93 16.35 10.01 -4.78
C GLU A 93 16.09 9.61 -3.33
N ALA A 94 15.78 8.33 -3.05
CA ALA A 94 15.49 7.85 -1.71
C ALA A 94 16.55 8.22 -0.65
N PRO A 95 17.88 8.12 -0.92
CA PRO A 95 18.89 8.53 0.05
C PRO A 95 18.79 9.99 0.49
N GLU A 96 18.52 10.88 -0.44
CA GLU A 96 18.37 12.31 -0.16
C GLU A 96 17.08 12.57 0.64
N ARG A 97 15.98 11.88 0.33
CA ARG A 97 14.72 12.02 1.09
C ARG A 97 14.86 11.58 2.55
N VAL A 98 15.65 10.56 2.83
CA VAL A 98 15.93 10.13 4.21
C VAL A 98 16.77 11.20 4.96
N ARG A 99 17.78 11.79 4.31
CA ARG A 99 18.56 12.86 4.90
C ARG A 99 17.72 14.13 5.12
N GLU A 100 16.79 14.42 4.24
CA GLU A 100 15.83 15.52 4.37
C GLU A 100 14.94 15.34 5.61
N LEU A 101 14.40 14.14 5.84
CA LEU A 101 13.65 13.82 7.06
C LEU A 101 14.52 13.99 8.31
N GLU A 102 15.77 13.55 8.27
CA GLU A 102 16.72 13.74 9.36
C GLU A 102 16.93 15.23 9.65
N ALA A 103 17.13 16.03 8.61
CA ALA A 103 17.28 17.49 8.74
C ALA A 103 16.02 18.17 9.31
N TRP A 104 14.83 17.59 9.07
CA TRP A 104 13.56 18.04 9.64
C TRP A 104 13.29 17.49 11.04
N GLY A 105 14.22 16.72 11.61
CA GLY A 105 14.18 16.27 13.00
C GLY A 105 13.72 14.83 13.22
N ALA A 106 13.77 13.95 12.20
CA ALA A 106 13.55 12.53 12.38
C ALA A 106 14.73 11.87 13.13
N LEU A 107 14.42 11.12 14.19
CA LEU A 107 15.40 10.53 15.10
C LEU A 107 15.69 9.07 14.73
N PHE A 108 16.38 8.86 13.61
CA PHE A 108 16.79 7.51 13.18
C PHE A 108 17.76 6.85 14.17
N ASP A 109 17.69 5.51 14.26
CA ASP A 109 18.67 4.70 14.97
C ASP A 109 20.06 4.88 14.35
N ARG A 110 21.12 4.79 15.19
CA ARG A 110 22.49 5.12 14.80
C ARG A 110 23.44 3.95 14.90
N THR A 111 24.40 3.92 14.00
CA THR A 111 25.61 3.11 14.13
C THR A 111 26.50 3.66 15.24
N LYS A 112 27.54 2.91 15.64
CA LYS A 112 28.51 3.37 16.66
C LYS A 112 29.28 4.64 16.26
N ASP A 113 29.46 4.86 14.96
CA ASP A 113 30.14 6.03 14.38
C ASP A 113 29.13 7.16 14.02
N GLY A 114 27.88 7.07 14.49
CA GLY A 114 26.89 8.13 14.40
C GLY A 114 26.10 8.24 13.09
N LYS A 115 26.31 7.32 12.14
CA LYS A 115 25.56 7.30 10.89
C LYS A 115 24.15 6.69 11.10
N ILE A 116 23.22 6.96 10.20
CA ILE A 116 21.89 6.31 10.20
C ILE A 116 22.08 4.80 10.08
N LEU A 117 21.53 4.05 11.04
CA LEU A 117 21.56 2.60 11.03
C LEU A 117 20.58 2.06 9.99
N GLN A 118 21.02 1.05 9.24
CA GLN A 118 20.23 0.35 8.24
C GLN A 118 20.12 -1.13 8.58
N ARG A 119 18.93 -1.72 8.41
CA ARG A 119 18.69 -3.13 8.68
C ARG A 119 18.33 -3.94 7.43
N ASN A 120 18.49 -5.26 7.54
CA ASN A 120 18.13 -6.22 6.52
C ASN A 120 16.62 -6.36 6.38
N PHE A 121 16.15 -6.53 5.14
CA PHE A 121 14.76 -6.86 4.82
C PHE A 121 14.67 -7.77 3.59
N GLY A 122 13.57 -8.51 3.48
CA GLY A 122 13.37 -9.48 2.40
C GLY A 122 13.41 -8.87 1.00
N GLY A 123 14.09 -9.56 0.09
CA GLY A 123 14.23 -9.16 -1.30
C GLY A 123 15.38 -8.19 -1.60
N HIS A 124 15.88 -7.46 -0.61
CA HIS A 124 17.05 -6.58 -0.75
C HIS A 124 18.37 -7.37 -0.63
N LYS A 125 19.33 -7.02 -1.46
CA LYS A 125 20.64 -7.68 -1.44
C LYS A 125 21.48 -7.28 -0.23
N TYR A 126 21.39 -6.00 0.19
CA TYR A 126 22.15 -5.43 1.30
C TYR A 126 21.22 -4.73 2.31
N PRO A 127 21.69 -4.51 3.57
CA PRO A 127 20.97 -3.72 4.56
C PRO A 127 20.78 -2.29 4.06
N ARG A 128 19.53 -1.84 3.87
CA ARG A 128 19.27 -0.48 3.41
C ARG A 128 18.10 0.22 4.07
N LEU A 129 17.41 -0.43 5.02
CA LEU A 129 16.23 0.17 5.65
C LEU A 129 16.64 1.05 6.83
N ALA A 130 16.61 2.38 6.63
CA ALA A 130 16.72 3.37 7.70
C ALA A 130 15.49 3.27 8.62
N HIS A 131 15.68 3.19 9.93
CA HIS A 131 14.59 2.88 10.85
C HIS A 131 14.71 3.58 12.23
N VAL A 132 13.60 3.59 12.95
CA VAL A 132 13.49 4.00 14.36
C VAL A 132 12.85 2.84 15.11
N GLY A 133 13.66 1.89 15.60
CA GLY A 133 13.14 0.63 16.17
C GLY A 133 12.14 -0.03 15.23
N ASP A 134 10.94 -0.33 15.75
CA ASP A 134 9.77 -0.82 15.00
C ASP A 134 8.65 0.24 14.89
N ARG A 135 9.01 1.54 14.82
CA ARG A 135 8.09 2.70 14.82
C ARG A 135 8.42 3.72 13.73
N THR A 136 9.03 3.30 12.65
CA THR A 136 9.54 4.19 11.60
C THR A 136 8.45 5.05 10.97
N GLY A 137 7.27 4.47 10.71
CA GLY A 137 6.14 5.21 10.12
C GLY A 137 5.60 6.30 11.05
N LEU A 138 5.53 6.03 12.34
CA LEU A 138 5.12 7.03 13.34
C LEU A 138 6.08 8.21 13.36
N GLU A 139 7.40 7.96 13.38
CA GLU A 139 8.41 9.00 13.35
C GLU A 139 8.36 9.82 12.06
N MET A 140 8.18 9.16 10.92
CA MET A 140 8.04 9.80 9.63
C MET A 140 6.81 10.74 9.59
N ILE A 141 5.65 10.27 10.05
CA ILE A 141 4.43 11.10 10.07
C ILE A 141 4.58 12.27 11.04
N ARG A 142 5.14 12.04 12.24
CA ARG A 142 5.41 13.12 13.19
C ARG A 142 6.26 14.22 12.56
N THR A 143 7.37 13.85 11.93
CA THR A 143 8.28 14.79 11.30
C THR A 143 7.63 15.56 10.15
N LEU A 144 6.92 14.86 9.25
CA LEU A 144 6.24 15.49 8.12
C LEU A 144 5.11 16.41 8.58
N GLN A 145 4.35 16.01 9.60
CA GLN A 145 3.26 16.81 10.16
C GLN A 145 3.79 18.09 10.78
N ASP A 146 4.79 18.00 11.65
CA ASP A 146 5.39 19.17 12.29
C ASP A 146 5.93 20.15 11.24
N HIS A 147 6.66 19.65 10.24
CA HIS A 147 7.21 20.51 9.18
C HIS A 147 6.10 21.13 8.32
N GLY A 148 5.05 20.38 7.95
CA GLY A 148 3.93 20.86 7.14
C GLY A 148 3.09 21.94 7.83
N ILE A 149 2.81 21.77 9.13
CA ILE A 149 2.09 22.78 9.93
C ILE A 149 2.85 24.11 9.97
N HIS A 150 4.17 24.07 10.15
CA HIS A 150 5.01 25.27 10.15
C HIS A 150 5.04 26.00 8.79
N GLN A 151 4.70 25.32 7.71
CA GLN A 151 4.58 25.91 6.36
C GLN A 151 3.19 26.47 6.04
N GLY A 152 2.24 26.40 6.98
CA GLY A 152 0.91 26.99 6.83
C GLY A 152 -0.04 26.20 5.91
N VAL A 153 0.13 24.89 5.79
CA VAL A 153 -0.81 24.03 5.06
C VAL A 153 -2.15 23.99 5.79
N GLU A 154 -3.24 24.34 5.10
CA GLU A 154 -4.59 24.26 5.66
C GLU A 154 -5.13 22.83 5.60
N VAL A 155 -5.61 22.30 6.76
CA VAL A 155 -6.02 20.91 6.90
C VAL A 155 -7.51 20.78 7.20
N TYR A 156 -8.20 19.95 6.42
CA TYR A 156 -9.61 19.58 6.59
C TYR A 156 -9.70 18.13 7.10
N MET A 157 -9.80 17.97 8.41
CA MET A 157 -9.93 16.66 9.07
C MET A 157 -11.36 16.15 8.98
N GLU A 158 -11.53 14.82 9.08
CA GLU A 158 -12.82 14.13 9.02
C GLU A 158 -13.67 14.57 7.82
N CYS A 159 -13.00 14.87 6.72
CA CYS A 159 -13.59 15.30 5.46
C CYS A 159 -13.34 14.24 4.38
N THR A 160 -14.41 13.75 3.78
CA THR A 160 -14.35 12.70 2.75
C THR A 160 -14.75 13.27 1.39
N VAL A 161 -13.90 13.07 0.38
CA VAL A 161 -14.20 13.44 -0.99
C VAL A 161 -15.10 12.37 -1.62
N ILE A 162 -16.23 12.81 -2.19
CA ILE A 162 -17.23 11.95 -2.83
C ILE A 162 -16.96 11.85 -4.34
N THR A 163 -16.63 12.98 -4.97
CA THR A 163 -16.35 13.01 -6.42
C THR A 163 -15.42 14.16 -6.78
N LEU A 164 -14.69 13.98 -7.88
CA LEU A 164 -13.90 15.04 -8.50
C LEU A 164 -14.77 15.84 -9.47
N LEU A 165 -14.55 17.15 -9.52
CA LEU A 165 -15.26 18.08 -10.38
C LEU A 165 -14.37 18.45 -11.57
N LYS A 166 -14.94 18.56 -12.74
CA LYS A 166 -14.21 18.79 -14.00
C LYS A 166 -14.72 20.02 -14.76
N ASP A 167 -13.79 20.63 -15.49
CA ASP A 167 -14.05 21.60 -16.55
C ASP A 167 -13.56 20.98 -17.87
N GLY A 168 -14.50 20.47 -18.67
CA GLY A 168 -14.18 19.63 -19.82
C GLY A 168 -13.43 18.36 -19.39
N ASP A 169 -12.22 18.16 -19.93
CA ASP A 169 -11.37 17.01 -19.59
C ASP A 169 -10.42 17.25 -18.41
N ARG A 170 -10.32 18.51 -17.96
CA ARG A 170 -9.40 18.90 -16.89
C ARG A 170 -10.08 18.87 -15.51
N ILE A 171 -9.29 18.59 -14.47
CA ILE A 171 -9.72 18.76 -13.07
C ILE A 171 -9.99 20.23 -12.76
N ALA A 172 -11.09 20.50 -12.03
CA ALA A 172 -11.46 21.83 -11.56
C ALA A 172 -11.74 21.89 -10.06
N GLY A 173 -11.89 20.75 -9.39
CA GLY A 173 -12.16 20.72 -7.96
C GLY A 173 -12.60 19.36 -7.43
N ALA A 174 -13.13 19.37 -6.21
CA ALA A 174 -13.65 18.20 -5.52
C ALA A 174 -14.92 18.56 -4.74
N PHE A 175 -15.86 17.63 -4.70
CA PHE A 175 -17.05 17.68 -3.85
C PHE A 175 -16.88 16.70 -2.69
N ALA A 176 -17.04 17.19 -1.47
CA ALA A 176 -16.76 16.45 -0.26
C ALA A 176 -17.85 16.66 0.79
N TYR A 177 -17.81 15.87 1.85
CA TYR A 177 -18.62 16.11 3.05
C TYR A 177 -17.76 16.08 4.32
N ASP A 178 -18.15 16.93 5.25
CA ASP A 178 -17.66 16.97 6.62
C ASP A 178 -18.41 15.90 7.42
N ARG A 179 -17.67 14.93 7.96
CA ARG A 179 -18.27 13.78 8.69
C ARG A 179 -18.88 14.19 10.01
N GLU A 180 -18.25 15.16 10.70
CA GLU A 180 -18.73 15.68 11.98
C GLU A 180 -20.10 16.36 11.84
N ARG A 181 -20.23 17.23 10.83
CA ARG A 181 -21.43 18.08 10.68
C ARG A 181 -22.41 17.56 9.63
N GLY A 182 -22.05 16.54 8.88
CA GLY A 182 -22.87 16.01 7.79
C GLY A 182 -23.11 17.03 6.66
N ARG A 183 -22.26 18.05 6.51
CA ARG A 183 -22.39 19.13 5.53
C ARG A 183 -21.48 18.90 4.33
N PHE A 184 -21.97 19.28 3.16
CA PHE A 184 -21.17 19.25 1.95
C PHE A 184 -20.24 20.45 1.85
N LYS A 185 -19.07 20.22 1.26
CA LYS A 185 -18.03 21.20 0.97
C LYS A 185 -17.61 21.10 -0.50
N ILE A 186 -17.32 22.26 -1.09
CA ILE A 186 -16.79 22.35 -2.45
C ILE A 186 -15.37 22.91 -2.37
N PHE A 187 -14.43 22.21 -2.99
CA PHE A 187 -13.05 22.66 -3.14
C PHE A 187 -12.78 22.93 -4.62
N ILE A 188 -12.54 24.18 -4.96
CA ILE A 188 -12.11 24.58 -6.30
C ILE A 188 -10.59 24.51 -6.33
N ALA A 189 -10.02 23.79 -7.29
CA ALA A 189 -8.57 23.61 -7.36
C ALA A 189 -8.08 23.59 -8.82
N LYS A 190 -6.86 24.08 -9.05
CA LYS A 190 -6.21 24.00 -10.37
C LYS A 190 -5.58 22.63 -10.60
N ALA A 191 -5.06 22.02 -9.51
CA ALA A 191 -4.49 20.67 -9.51
C ALA A 191 -4.94 19.91 -8.26
N ILE A 192 -5.11 18.59 -8.40
CA ILE A 192 -5.46 17.67 -7.31
C ILE A 192 -4.44 16.54 -7.24
N ILE A 193 -3.94 16.24 -6.04
CA ILE A 193 -3.06 15.10 -5.78
C ILE A 193 -3.81 14.06 -4.95
N LEU A 194 -3.96 12.85 -5.50
CA LEU A 194 -4.52 11.71 -4.80
C LEU A 194 -3.42 10.96 -4.04
N ALA A 195 -3.52 10.94 -2.72
CA ALA A 195 -2.59 10.28 -1.81
C ALA A 195 -3.35 9.48 -0.73
N THR A 196 -4.44 8.83 -1.12
CA THR A 196 -5.44 8.21 -0.25
C THR A 196 -5.06 6.83 0.26
N GLY A 197 -3.88 6.31 -0.08
CA GLY A 197 -3.48 4.94 0.21
C GLY A 197 -4.15 3.92 -0.72
N GLY A 198 -4.24 2.67 -0.28
CA GLY A 198 -4.63 1.52 -1.10
C GLY A 198 -6.08 1.05 -0.93
N ILE A 199 -6.29 -0.25 -1.17
CA ILE A 199 -7.59 -0.89 -1.34
C ILE A 199 -7.86 -2.02 -0.33
N GLY A 200 -7.04 -2.18 0.71
CA GLY A 200 -7.02 -3.41 1.52
C GLY A 200 -8.33 -3.72 2.25
N ARG A 201 -9.21 -2.73 2.46
CA ARG A 201 -10.54 -2.95 3.06
C ARG A 201 -11.54 -3.64 2.13
N ALA A 202 -11.18 -3.88 0.87
CA ALA A 202 -11.92 -4.80 0.00
C ALA A 202 -11.80 -6.26 0.45
N PHE A 203 -10.81 -6.62 1.29
CA PHE A 203 -10.57 -7.96 1.81
C PHE A 203 -10.91 -8.04 3.31
N LYS A 204 -11.34 -9.23 3.76
CA LYS A 204 -11.76 -9.44 5.14
C LYS A 204 -10.58 -9.41 6.13
N ILE A 205 -9.47 -10.05 5.78
CA ILE A 205 -8.27 -10.13 6.61
C ILE A 205 -7.25 -9.15 6.04
N THR A 206 -7.10 -8.01 6.71
CA THR A 206 -6.23 -6.93 6.26
C THR A 206 -5.50 -6.26 7.42
N SER A 207 -4.26 -5.86 7.18
CA SER A 207 -3.47 -5.03 8.10
C SER A 207 -3.76 -3.54 7.93
N ASN A 208 -4.56 -3.17 6.92
CA ASN A 208 -4.82 -1.78 6.58
C ASN A 208 -5.87 -1.13 7.50
N SER A 209 -5.70 0.14 7.77
CA SER A 209 -6.66 0.95 8.51
C SER A 209 -8.01 1.05 7.77
N TRP A 210 -9.02 1.54 8.49
CA TRP A 210 -10.39 1.62 7.97
C TRP A 210 -10.54 2.57 6.76
N GLU A 211 -9.61 3.52 6.57
CA GLU A 211 -9.62 4.46 5.46
C GLU A 211 -9.23 3.85 4.10
N TYR A 212 -8.70 2.63 4.07
CA TYR A 212 -8.18 1.98 2.86
C TYR A 212 -9.27 1.38 1.98
N THR A 213 -10.23 2.22 1.60
CA THR A 213 -11.44 1.85 0.84
C THR A 213 -11.33 2.09 -0.67
N GLY A 214 -10.12 2.40 -1.17
CA GLY A 214 -9.89 2.60 -2.60
C GLY A 214 -10.36 3.95 -3.14
N ASP A 215 -10.52 4.94 -2.26
CA ASP A 215 -11.13 6.24 -2.61
C ASP A 215 -10.42 6.90 -3.79
N GLY A 216 -9.10 7.09 -3.74
CA GLY A 216 -8.37 7.76 -4.81
C GLY A 216 -8.39 6.99 -6.14
N HIS A 217 -8.36 5.65 -6.07
CA HIS A 217 -8.49 4.81 -7.25
C HIS A 217 -9.85 5.00 -7.93
N ALA A 218 -10.93 4.93 -7.15
CA ALA A 218 -12.29 5.11 -7.64
C ALA A 218 -12.53 6.54 -8.14
N LEU A 219 -12.09 7.56 -7.38
CA LEU A 219 -12.18 8.97 -7.79
C LEU A 219 -11.48 9.22 -9.12
N ALA A 220 -10.25 8.70 -9.28
CA ALA A 220 -9.49 8.80 -10.52
C ALA A 220 -10.22 8.11 -11.68
N TYR A 221 -10.65 6.86 -11.49
CA TYR A 221 -11.38 6.09 -12.48
C TYR A 221 -12.66 6.78 -12.94
N HIS A 222 -13.46 7.30 -12.01
CA HIS A 222 -14.69 8.02 -12.33
C HIS A 222 -14.43 9.37 -12.99
N ALA A 223 -13.29 10.00 -12.76
CA ALA A 223 -12.86 11.22 -13.45
C ALA A 223 -12.32 10.94 -14.88
N GLY A 224 -12.12 9.67 -15.25
CA GLY A 224 -11.59 9.25 -16.55
C GLY A 224 -10.10 8.96 -16.57
N ALA A 225 -9.46 8.90 -15.40
CA ALA A 225 -8.10 8.43 -15.29
C ALA A 225 -8.03 6.90 -15.42
N GLU A 226 -6.88 6.42 -15.89
CA GLU A 226 -6.61 5.01 -16.08
C GLU A 226 -6.04 4.40 -14.80
N LEU A 227 -6.46 3.15 -14.50
CA LEU A 227 -5.85 2.32 -13.46
C LEU A 227 -4.96 1.27 -14.11
N MET A 228 -3.85 0.92 -13.47
CA MET A 228 -2.88 -0.02 -14.01
C MET A 228 -2.53 -1.12 -12.99
N ASP A 229 -2.39 -2.36 -13.48
CA ASP A 229 -1.87 -3.51 -12.74
C ASP A 229 -2.65 -3.85 -11.45
N MET A 230 -3.97 -3.67 -11.46
CA MET A 230 -4.85 -3.83 -10.29
C MET A 230 -4.88 -5.27 -9.74
N GLU A 231 -4.51 -6.29 -10.53
CA GLU A 231 -4.43 -7.68 -10.10
C GLU A 231 -3.35 -7.97 -9.04
N PHE A 232 -2.36 -7.07 -8.90
CA PHE A 232 -1.25 -7.25 -7.97
C PHE A 232 -1.57 -6.67 -6.60
N VAL A 233 -2.14 -7.50 -5.75
CA VAL A 233 -2.41 -7.22 -4.33
C VAL A 233 -1.48 -8.05 -3.48
N GLN A 234 -0.61 -7.39 -2.71
CA GLN A 234 0.36 -8.05 -1.83
C GLN A 234 -0.29 -8.43 -0.50
N PHE A 235 -0.12 -9.70 -0.14
CA PHE A 235 -0.42 -10.18 1.20
C PHE A 235 0.87 -10.23 2.01
N HIS A 236 0.87 -9.60 3.19
CA HIS A 236 1.96 -9.75 4.13
C HIS A 236 1.87 -11.16 4.76
N PRO A 237 2.97 -11.92 4.80
CA PRO A 237 2.91 -13.30 5.28
C PRO A 237 2.46 -13.43 6.73
N THR A 238 2.78 -12.44 7.55
CA THR A 238 2.63 -12.49 9.00
C THR A 238 1.70 -11.38 9.50
N GLY A 239 0.45 -11.72 9.75
CA GLY A 239 -0.53 -10.97 10.52
C GLY A 239 -1.00 -11.78 11.71
N MET A 240 -1.49 -11.15 12.77
CA MET A 240 -2.09 -11.86 13.92
C MET A 240 -3.31 -12.66 13.46
N ILE A 241 -3.45 -13.88 13.94
CA ILE A 241 -4.61 -14.74 13.64
C ILE A 241 -5.57 -14.79 14.81
N TRP A 242 -5.06 -14.73 16.03
CA TRP A 242 -5.82 -14.87 17.24
C TRP A 242 -5.45 -13.79 18.29
N PRO A 243 -6.39 -13.29 19.09
CA PRO A 243 -7.83 -13.55 19.04
C PRO A 243 -8.54 -12.92 17.81
N PRO A 244 -9.81 -13.28 17.52
CA PRO A 244 -10.52 -12.80 16.30
C PRO A 244 -10.60 -11.29 16.16
N SER A 245 -10.67 -10.56 17.27
CA SER A 245 -10.76 -9.08 17.31
C SER A 245 -9.51 -8.36 16.78
N VAL A 246 -8.37 -9.05 16.72
CA VAL A 246 -7.08 -8.49 16.27
C VAL A 246 -6.58 -9.15 14.98
N ARG A 247 -7.42 -10.01 14.39
CA ARG A 247 -7.09 -10.74 13.17
C ARG A 247 -6.72 -9.78 12.03
N GLY A 248 -5.55 -10.02 11.43
CA GLY A 248 -5.02 -9.20 10.35
C GLY A 248 -4.04 -8.10 10.79
N ILE A 249 -3.96 -7.75 12.09
CA ILE A 249 -2.98 -6.78 12.57
C ILE A 249 -1.57 -7.25 12.20
N LEU A 250 -0.76 -6.32 11.70
CA LEU A 250 0.57 -6.61 11.18
C LEU A 250 1.48 -7.20 12.26
N VAL A 251 2.21 -8.26 11.88
CA VAL A 251 3.38 -8.75 12.59
C VAL A 251 4.59 -8.46 11.72
N THR A 252 5.44 -7.54 12.15
CA THR A 252 6.53 -7.00 11.33
C THR A 252 7.47 -8.07 10.79
N GLU A 253 7.95 -7.87 9.58
CA GLU A 253 9.03 -8.67 9.00
C GLU A 253 10.32 -8.63 9.83
N GLY A 254 10.47 -7.59 10.66
CA GLY A 254 11.57 -7.45 11.60
C GLY A 254 11.72 -8.66 12.53
N VAL A 255 10.63 -9.34 12.92
CA VAL A 255 10.71 -10.58 13.74
C VAL A 255 11.52 -11.66 13.00
N ARG A 256 11.27 -11.83 11.69
CA ARG A 256 12.03 -12.78 10.85
C ARG A 256 13.46 -12.29 10.60
N GLY A 257 13.64 -10.98 10.49
CA GLY A 257 14.96 -10.33 10.36
C GLY A 257 15.84 -10.51 11.58
N GLU A 258 15.27 -10.55 12.80
CA GLU A 258 15.96 -10.81 14.06
C GLU A 258 16.10 -12.32 14.35
N GLY A 259 15.72 -13.20 13.43
CA GLY A 259 15.91 -14.64 13.51
C GLY A 259 14.66 -15.46 13.81
N GLY A 260 13.47 -14.87 13.75
CA GLY A 260 12.22 -15.62 13.86
C GLY A 260 12.03 -16.64 12.74
N ILE A 261 11.61 -17.86 13.08
CA ILE A 261 11.42 -18.99 12.17
C ILE A 261 9.94 -19.35 12.01
N LEU A 262 9.57 -19.89 10.85
CA LEU A 262 8.20 -20.34 10.56
C LEU A 262 8.07 -21.85 10.77
N LEU A 263 7.12 -22.23 11.63
CA LEU A 263 6.84 -23.62 11.99
C LEU A 263 5.39 -23.97 11.67
N ASN A 264 5.16 -25.19 11.15
CA ASN A 264 3.81 -25.76 11.08
C ASN A 264 3.38 -26.34 12.44
N LYS A 265 2.15 -26.91 12.53
CA LYS A 265 1.65 -27.49 13.78
C LYS A 265 2.46 -28.69 14.29
N GLU A 266 3.25 -29.32 13.42
CA GLU A 266 4.13 -30.44 13.76
C GLU A 266 5.50 -29.98 14.25
N GLY A 267 5.72 -28.65 14.33
CA GLY A 267 6.99 -28.05 14.74
C GLY A 267 8.06 -28.09 13.64
N GLN A 268 7.70 -28.37 12.39
CA GLN A 268 8.65 -28.42 11.27
C GLN A 268 8.85 -27.02 10.70
N ARG A 269 10.10 -26.65 10.45
CA ARG A 269 10.52 -25.43 9.76
C ARG A 269 10.39 -25.64 8.26
N PHE A 270 9.21 -25.34 7.69
CA PHE A 270 8.83 -25.73 6.35
C PHE A 270 9.45 -24.87 5.22
N MET A 271 9.98 -23.68 5.52
CA MET A 271 10.46 -22.76 4.50
C MET A 271 11.66 -23.27 3.68
N PHE A 272 12.50 -24.15 4.26
CA PHE A 272 13.61 -24.79 3.52
C PHE A 272 13.16 -25.78 2.44
N ASN A 273 11.91 -26.25 2.48
CA ASN A 273 11.39 -27.23 1.54
C ASN A 273 11.02 -26.63 0.17
N ASP A 274 10.95 -25.29 0.07
CA ASP A 274 10.52 -24.61 -1.16
C ASP A 274 11.29 -23.29 -1.34
N ILE A 275 12.50 -23.40 -1.88
CA ILE A 275 13.33 -22.25 -2.23
C ILE A 275 13.33 -22.12 -3.75
N PRO A 276 12.75 -21.03 -4.31
CA PRO A 276 12.70 -20.83 -5.76
C PRO A 276 14.10 -20.73 -6.37
N ASP A 277 14.31 -21.31 -7.57
CA ASP A 277 15.60 -21.33 -8.26
C ASP A 277 16.23 -19.95 -8.39
N LEU A 278 15.42 -18.93 -8.65
CA LEU A 278 15.85 -17.53 -8.74
C LEU A 278 16.57 -17.02 -7.47
N TYR A 279 16.29 -17.61 -6.31
CA TYR A 279 16.83 -17.16 -5.03
C TYR A 279 17.79 -18.16 -4.37
N LYS A 280 18.00 -19.35 -4.96
CA LYS A 280 18.88 -20.40 -4.37
C LYS A 280 20.27 -19.89 -4.02
N ASN A 281 20.88 -19.12 -4.92
CA ASN A 281 22.24 -18.59 -4.70
C ASN A 281 22.32 -17.55 -3.57
N GLN A 282 21.20 -16.99 -3.12
CA GLN A 282 21.12 -15.94 -2.11
C GLN A 282 20.44 -16.41 -0.82
N THR A 283 19.97 -17.66 -0.79
CA THR A 283 19.25 -18.24 0.36
C THR A 283 20.12 -19.31 1.02
N ALA A 284 20.11 -19.30 2.36
CA ALA A 284 20.90 -20.23 3.18
C ALA A 284 20.55 -21.69 2.87
N ASP A 285 21.57 -22.52 2.84
CA ASP A 285 21.44 -23.95 2.60
C ASP A 285 21.05 -24.72 3.90
N ASN A 286 21.22 -24.09 5.07
CA ASN A 286 20.92 -24.67 6.38
C ASN A 286 20.60 -23.58 7.43
N GLU A 287 20.10 -24.02 8.58
CA GLU A 287 19.68 -23.15 9.68
C GLU A 287 20.83 -22.32 10.27
N GLU A 288 22.03 -22.87 10.36
CA GLU A 288 23.19 -22.20 10.95
C GLU A 288 23.67 -21.05 10.07
N GLU A 289 23.69 -21.22 8.76
CA GLU A 289 24.02 -20.15 7.81
C GLU A 289 22.98 -19.02 7.89
N GLY A 290 21.69 -19.37 7.88
CA GLY A 290 20.61 -18.41 8.04
C GLY A 290 20.70 -17.63 9.35
N TRP A 291 21.07 -18.29 10.44
CA TRP A 291 21.30 -17.64 11.73
C TRP A 291 22.47 -16.65 11.68
N ARG A 292 23.62 -17.04 11.13
CA ARG A 292 24.78 -16.14 10.98
C ARG A 292 24.45 -14.89 10.18
N TYR A 293 23.63 -15.01 9.14
CA TYR A 293 23.17 -13.86 8.38
C TYR A 293 22.41 -12.85 9.27
N THR A 294 21.50 -13.32 10.13
CA THR A 294 20.73 -12.43 11.02
C THR A 294 21.62 -11.74 12.06
N GLN A 295 22.80 -12.28 12.34
CA GLN A 295 23.81 -11.69 13.22
C GLN A 295 24.79 -10.75 12.50
N GLY A 296 24.58 -10.50 11.19
CA GLY A 296 25.37 -9.57 10.40
C GLY A 296 26.62 -10.17 9.74
N ASP A 297 26.72 -11.50 9.64
CA ASP A 297 27.78 -12.15 8.85
C ASP A 297 27.58 -11.83 7.36
N LYS A 298 28.48 -11.00 6.81
CA LYS A 298 28.44 -10.55 5.41
C LYS A 298 28.63 -11.65 4.37
N ASN A 299 29.15 -12.80 4.79
CA ASN A 299 29.42 -13.95 3.92
C ASN A 299 28.31 -15.02 3.99
N ALA A 300 27.41 -14.92 4.94
CA ALA A 300 26.27 -15.82 5.07
C ALA A 300 25.12 -15.43 4.14
N LYS A 301 24.38 -16.44 3.65
CA LYS A 301 23.16 -16.23 2.88
C LYS A 301 21.95 -16.05 3.81
N ARG A 302 20.94 -15.30 3.35
CA ARG A 302 19.72 -15.03 4.12
C ARG A 302 18.90 -16.29 4.39
N PRO A 303 18.19 -16.37 5.53
CA PRO A 303 17.29 -17.49 5.79
C PRO A 303 16.07 -17.44 4.86
N PRO A 304 15.44 -18.60 4.55
CA PRO A 304 14.30 -18.64 3.62
C PRO A 304 13.06 -17.89 4.11
N GLU A 305 12.92 -17.62 5.40
CA GLU A 305 11.88 -16.75 5.95
C GLU A 305 11.97 -15.29 5.47
N LEU A 306 13.11 -14.88 4.93
CA LEU A 306 13.33 -13.57 4.32
C LEU A 306 13.28 -13.60 2.78
N LEU A 307 12.67 -14.63 2.19
CA LEU A 307 12.25 -14.63 0.79
C LEU A 307 11.15 -13.60 0.55
N THR A 308 10.77 -13.39 -0.70
CA THR A 308 9.74 -12.41 -1.06
C THR A 308 8.38 -12.74 -0.41
N ARG A 309 7.64 -11.72 -0.05
CA ARG A 309 6.38 -11.83 0.72
C ARG A 309 5.35 -12.72 0.06
N ASP A 310 5.21 -12.62 -1.27
CA ASP A 310 4.32 -13.45 -2.07
C ASP A 310 4.65 -14.95 -1.92
N HIS A 311 5.94 -15.29 -1.99
CA HIS A 311 6.38 -16.68 -1.84
C HIS A 311 6.13 -17.21 -0.43
N VAL A 312 6.54 -16.46 0.60
CA VAL A 312 6.32 -16.87 2.00
C VAL A 312 4.83 -17.04 2.30
N ALA A 313 3.98 -16.12 1.83
CA ALA A 313 2.52 -16.22 2.00
C ALA A 313 1.94 -17.48 1.34
N ARG A 314 2.38 -17.82 0.12
CA ARG A 314 1.96 -19.08 -0.55
C ARG A 314 2.39 -20.32 0.21
N CYS A 315 3.62 -20.35 0.74
CA CYS A 315 4.09 -21.47 1.57
C CYS A 315 3.22 -21.66 2.81
N ILE A 316 2.84 -20.57 3.48
CA ILE A 316 1.93 -20.61 4.64
C ILE A 316 0.55 -21.14 4.24
N ILE A 317 -0.04 -20.63 3.15
CA ILE A 317 -1.34 -21.12 2.67
C ILE A 317 -1.29 -22.60 2.31
N ARG A 318 -0.19 -23.08 1.74
CA ARG A 318 -0.01 -24.52 1.44
C ARG A 318 -0.02 -25.36 2.72
N GLU A 319 0.73 -24.96 3.77
CA GLU A 319 0.70 -25.67 5.07
C GLU A 319 -0.72 -25.72 5.65
N ILE A 320 -1.48 -24.62 5.55
CA ILE A 320 -2.87 -24.56 6.01
C ILE A 320 -3.77 -25.50 5.19
N LYS A 321 -3.70 -25.44 3.84
CA LYS A 321 -4.51 -26.28 2.93
C LYS A 321 -4.23 -27.78 3.10
N GLU A 322 -2.99 -28.15 3.38
CA GLU A 322 -2.56 -29.52 3.62
C GLU A 322 -2.82 -30.02 5.06
N GLY A 323 -3.55 -29.22 5.86
CA GLY A 323 -3.97 -29.61 7.21
C GLY A 323 -2.85 -29.54 8.27
N ARG A 324 -1.71 -28.91 7.96
CA ARG A 324 -0.60 -28.68 8.88
C ARG A 324 -0.60 -27.28 9.49
N GLY A 325 -1.68 -26.54 9.30
CA GLY A 325 -1.87 -25.21 9.91
C GLY A 325 -2.05 -25.26 11.42
N SER A 326 -1.91 -24.08 12.07
CA SER A 326 -2.18 -23.87 13.48
C SER A 326 -3.67 -23.98 13.82
N PRO A 327 -4.06 -24.06 15.10
CA PRO A 327 -5.45 -24.26 15.52
C PRO A 327 -6.44 -23.23 14.97
N HIS A 328 -6.01 -21.97 14.80
CA HIS A 328 -6.88 -20.89 14.35
C HIS A 328 -6.72 -20.54 12.85
N GLY A 329 -6.08 -21.43 12.07
CA GLY A 329 -5.97 -21.30 10.61
C GLY A 329 -4.79 -20.46 10.13
N GLY A 330 -3.68 -20.53 10.82
CA GLY A 330 -2.39 -19.94 10.45
C GLY A 330 -1.24 -20.94 10.54
N VAL A 331 -0.05 -20.44 10.89
CA VAL A 331 1.15 -21.17 11.25
C VAL A 331 1.80 -20.50 12.47
N PHE A 332 2.91 -21.03 12.97
CA PHE A 332 3.62 -20.45 14.10
C PHE A 332 4.85 -19.67 13.64
N LEU A 333 5.03 -18.46 14.19
CA LEU A 333 6.27 -17.68 14.08
C LEU A 333 6.96 -17.70 15.44
N ASP A 334 8.11 -18.37 15.52
CA ASP A 334 8.87 -18.54 16.76
C ASP A 334 10.15 -17.70 16.74
N ILE A 335 10.22 -16.70 17.62
CA ILE A 335 11.46 -15.96 17.92
C ILE A 335 12.07 -16.42 19.24
N ALA A 336 11.30 -17.06 20.13
CA ALA A 336 11.79 -17.53 21.42
C ALA A 336 12.88 -18.61 21.30
N TRP A 337 12.94 -19.33 20.16
CA TRP A 337 13.96 -20.35 19.90
C TRP A 337 15.39 -19.82 19.98
N ILE A 338 15.61 -18.50 19.76
CA ILE A 338 16.95 -17.88 19.79
C ILE A 338 17.60 -17.95 21.16
N LYS A 339 16.85 -18.31 22.24
CA LYS A 339 17.40 -18.65 23.55
C LYS A 339 18.46 -19.76 23.50
N LYS A 340 18.41 -20.62 22.47
CA LYS A 340 19.42 -21.65 22.21
C LYS A 340 20.73 -21.09 21.64
N LYS A 341 20.72 -19.83 21.18
CA LYS A 341 21.81 -19.15 20.47
C LYS A 341 22.38 -17.96 21.26
N ILE A 342 21.54 -17.23 21.99
CA ILE A 342 21.88 -15.99 22.69
C ILE A 342 21.54 -16.16 24.20
N PRO A 343 22.50 -16.02 25.11
CA PRO A 343 22.25 -16.16 26.57
C PRO A 343 21.23 -15.17 27.13
N LYS A 344 21.16 -13.95 26.55
CA LYS A 344 20.23 -12.87 26.97
C LYS A 344 19.15 -12.60 25.89
N SER A 345 18.56 -13.66 25.38
CA SER A 345 17.58 -13.57 24.27
C SER A 345 16.35 -12.73 24.62
N GLU A 346 15.86 -12.80 25.86
CA GLU A 346 14.70 -12.01 26.30
C GLU A 346 15.00 -10.51 26.25
N GLU A 347 16.13 -10.06 26.77
CA GLU A 347 16.57 -8.66 26.72
C GLU A 347 16.75 -8.21 25.25
N HIS A 348 17.33 -9.09 24.43
CA HIS A 348 17.54 -8.83 23.00
C HIS A 348 16.20 -8.62 22.27
N ILE A 349 15.24 -9.52 22.44
CA ILE A 349 13.91 -9.43 21.80
C ILE A 349 13.20 -8.16 22.23
N LYS A 350 13.12 -7.88 23.54
CA LYS A 350 12.46 -6.68 24.07
C LYS A 350 13.10 -5.37 23.58
N LYS A 351 14.41 -5.37 23.39
CA LYS A 351 15.16 -4.22 22.87
C LYS A 351 14.96 -4.01 21.37
N LYS A 352 14.94 -5.09 20.58
CA LYS A 352 14.88 -5.04 19.12
C LYS A 352 13.46 -4.94 18.58
N LEU A 353 12.50 -5.52 19.29
CA LEU A 353 11.10 -5.66 18.88
C LEU A 353 10.13 -5.18 19.99
N PRO A 354 10.31 -3.97 20.55
CA PRO A 354 9.49 -3.51 21.67
C PRO A 354 8.02 -3.42 21.31
N GLY A 355 7.68 -2.96 20.10
CA GLY A 355 6.31 -2.88 19.62
C GLY A 355 5.64 -4.25 19.53
N MET A 356 6.33 -5.24 18.94
CA MET A 356 5.80 -6.60 18.84
C MET A 356 5.62 -7.24 20.20
N TYR A 357 6.59 -7.08 21.12
CA TYR A 357 6.46 -7.58 22.48
C TYR A 357 5.20 -7.03 23.16
N HIS A 358 5.00 -5.72 23.14
CA HIS A 358 3.81 -5.08 23.71
C HIS A 358 2.52 -5.47 23.00
N GLN A 359 2.53 -5.57 21.68
CA GLN A 359 1.36 -5.93 20.88
C GLN A 359 0.85 -7.32 21.27
N PHE A 360 1.72 -8.34 21.33
CA PHE A 360 1.29 -9.69 21.66
C PHE A 360 0.91 -9.86 23.13
N ILE A 361 1.62 -9.24 24.06
CA ILE A 361 1.23 -9.22 25.48
C ILE A 361 -0.14 -8.57 25.66
N LYS A 362 -0.39 -7.42 25.04
CA LYS A 362 -1.63 -6.65 25.27
C LYS A 362 -2.84 -7.18 24.50
N LEU A 363 -2.64 -7.74 23.32
CA LEU A 363 -3.74 -8.11 22.43
C LEU A 363 -4.02 -9.62 22.43
N ALA A 364 -3.04 -10.45 22.78
CA ALA A 364 -3.16 -11.91 22.70
C ALA A 364 -2.74 -12.63 23.98
N ASP A 365 -2.20 -11.93 24.98
CA ASP A 365 -1.64 -12.50 26.23
C ASP A 365 -0.51 -13.52 25.95
N ILE A 366 0.31 -13.24 24.91
CA ILE A 366 1.43 -14.07 24.49
C ILE A 366 2.75 -13.35 24.78
N ASP A 367 3.65 -14.01 25.51
CA ASP A 367 5.03 -13.57 25.71
C ASP A 367 5.93 -14.14 24.59
N ILE A 368 6.18 -13.35 23.56
CA ILE A 368 6.98 -13.77 22.40
C ILE A 368 8.43 -14.12 22.73
N THR A 369 8.91 -13.82 23.93
CA THR A 369 10.24 -14.25 24.40
C THR A 369 10.24 -15.69 24.89
N LYS A 370 9.07 -16.30 25.10
CA LYS A 370 8.89 -17.64 25.69
C LYS A 370 8.20 -18.63 24.76
N GLU A 371 7.23 -18.15 23.98
CA GLU A 371 6.35 -18.98 23.15
C GLU A 371 6.13 -18.40 21.75
N PRO A 372 5.78 -19.23 20.75
CA PRO A 372 5.58 -18.79 19.39
C PRO A 372 4.27 -18.01 19.21
N MET A 373 4.27 -17.11 18.23
CA MET A 373 3.11 -16.34 17.78
C MET A 373 2.32 -17.12 16.72
N GLU A 374 0.99 -17.13 16.81
CA GLU A 374 0.15 -17.68 15.77
C GLU A 374 -0.14 -16.61 14.71
N ILE A 375 0.30 -16.84 13.47
CA ILE A 375 0.28 -15.86 12.40
C ILE A 375 -0.26 -16.44 11.08
N GLY A 376 -0.71 -15.57 10.20
CA GLY A 376 -1.10 -15.94 8.83
C GLY A 376 -1.11 -14.75 7.89
N PRO A 377 -1.31 -14.98 6.58
CA PRO A 377 -1.29 -13.91 5.60
C PRO A 377 -2.43 -12.91 5.79
N THR A 378 -2.11 -11.63 5.60
CA THR A 378 -3.03 -10.50 5.68
C THR A 378 -2.85 -9.59 4.48
N THR A 379 -3.94 -9.10 3.88
CA THR A 379 -3.88 -8.11 2.79
C THR A 379 -3.18 -6.86 3.28
N HIS A 380 -2.20 -6.39 2.53
CA HIS A 380 -1.27 -5.38 3.05
C HIS A 380 -0.99 -4.21 2.11
N TYR A 381 -0.82 -4.42 0.81
CA TYR A 381 -0.42 -3.38 -0.13
C TYR A 381 -0.95 -3.64 -1.55
N SER A 382 -1.43 -2.60 -2.23
CA SER A 382 -1.76 -2.63 -3.65
C SER A 382 -0.58 -2.11 -4.46
N MET A 383 -0.04 -2.91 -5.40
CA MET A 383 0.97 -2.45 -6.34
C MET A 383 0.36 -1.73 -7.53
N GLY A 384 -0.85 -2.12 -7.91
CA GLY A 384 -1.66 -1.41 -8.89
C GLY A 384 -2.28 -0.13 -8.32
N GLY A 385 -2.69 0.77 -9.21
CA GLY A 385 -3.27 2.06 -8.83
C GLY A 385 -3.47 2.96 -10.03
N VAL A 386 -3.54 4.26 -9.79
CA VAL A 386 -3.67 5.27 -10.84
C VAL A 386 -2.42 5.27 -11.72
N ARG A 387 -2.61 5.12 -13.04
CA ARG A 387 -1.51 5.21 -14.00
C ARG A 387 -1.04 6.66 -14.09
N VAL A 388 0.26 6.86 -13.83
CA VAL A 388 0.88 8.19 -13.81
C VAL A 388 2.12 8.25 -14.68
N ASP A 389 2.46 9.45 -15.12
CA ASP A 389 3.76 9.72 -15.72
C ASP A 389 4.87 9.61 -14.67
N ALA A 390 5.97 8.94 -15.01
CA ALA A 390 7.03 8.61 -14.06
C ALA A 390 7.74 9.83 -13.45
N ASP A 391 7.92 10.89 -14.24
CA ASP A 391 8.65 12.08 -13.82
C ASP A 391 7.74 13.07 -13.06
N THR A 392 6.51 13.25 -13.52
CA THR A 392 5.59 14.29 -13.00
C THR A 392 4.54 13.79 -12.03
N GLN A 393 4.25 12.50 -12.03
CA GLN A 393 3.14 11.86 -11.28
C GLN A 393 1.74 12.33 -11.74
N MET A 394 1.60 12.98 -12.89
CA MET A 394 0.32 13.35 -13.46
C MET A 394 -0.32 12.16 -14.19
N SER A 395 -1.62 11.98 -14.03
CA SER A 395 -2.40 10.99 -14.77
C SER A 395 -2.69 11.46 -16.20
N ASN A 396 -3.43 10.65 -16.98
CA ASN A 396 -3.94 11.06 -18.29
C ASN A 396 -5.05 12.14 -18.20
N VAL A 397 -5.54 12.47 -17.01
CA VAL A 397 -6.48 13.58 -16.78
C VAL A 397 -5.68 14.82 -16.36
N PRO A 398 -5.67 15.91 -17.16
CA PRO A 398 -4.88 17.08 -16.86
C PRO A 398 -5.21 17.70 -15.50
N GLY A 399 -4.18 17.97 -14.69
CA GLY A 399 -4.30 18.50 -13.34
C GLY A 399 -4.61 17.46 -12.26
N LEU A 400 -4.73 16.17 -12.61
CA LEU A 400 -4.91 15.07 -11.66
C LEU A 400 -3.60 14.30 -11.50
N PHE A 401 -3.09 14.27 -10.28
CA PHE A 401 -1.86 13.59 -9.88
C PHE A 401 -2.16 12.45 -8.89
N ALA A 402 -1.28 11.47 -8.78
CA ALA A 402 -1.35 10.47 -7.73
C ALA A 402 0.05 10.11 -7.22
N ALA A 403 0.18 9.81 -5.92
CA ALA A 403 1.44 9.46 -5.30
C ALA A 403 1.27 8.43 -4.17
N GLY A 404 2.35 7.70 -3.88
CA GLY A 404 2.35 6.61 -2.92
C GLY A 404 1.49 5.44 -3.39
N GLU A 405 0.90 4.69 -2.47
CA GLU A 405 0.11 3.47 -2.78
C GLU A 405 -1.12 3.72 -3.69
N CYS A 406 -1.53 4.97 -3.87
CA CYS A 406 -2.59 5.34 -4.81
C CYS A 406 -2.10 5.33 -6.27
N GLY A 407 -0.80 5.54 -6.52
CA GLY A 407 -0.18 5.52 -7.84
C GLY A 407 0.38 4.15 -8.19
N ALA A 408 0.42 3.82 -9.49
CA ALA A 408 0.98 2.57 -10.00
C ALA A 408 2.31 2.78 -10.72
N GLY A 409 3.07 1.70 -10.88
CA GLY A 409 4.24 1.62 -11.76
C GLY A 409 5.56 1.31 -11.05
N LEU A 410 5.81 1.84 -9.86
CA LEU A 410 7.08 1.62 -9.16
C LEU A 410 7.34 0.14 -8.83
N HIS A 411 6.33 -0.56 -8.33
CA HIS A 411 6.52 -1.86 -7.69
C HIS A 411 6.34 -3.07 -8.60
N GLY A 412 5.80 -2.87 -9.81
CA GLY A 412 5.52 -3.98 -10.73
C GLY A 412 4.63 -5.04 -10.08
N ALA A 413 4.99 -6.31 -10.25
CA ALA A 413 4.17 -7.42 -9.76
C ALA A 413 4.31 -7.70 -8.24
N ASN A 414 5.31 -7.14 -7.56
CA ASN A 414 5.51 -7.36 -6.12
C ASN A 414 6.44 -6.30 -5.51
N ARG A 415 6.06 -5.77 -4.36
CA ARG A 415 6.78 -4.71 -3.65
C ARG A 415 7.80 -5.28 -2.66
N LEU A 416 9.01 -4.73 -2.67
CA LEU A 416 9.98 -4.99 -1.61
C LEU A 416 9.65 -4.22 -0.33
N GLY A 417 9.91 -4.84 0.82
CA GLY A 417 9.72 -4.19 2.12
C GLY A 417 10.56 -2.91 2.23
N GLY A 418 9.97 -1.85 2.79
CA GLY A 418 10.64 -0.55 2.93
C GLY A 418 10.56 0.36 1.70
N ASN A 419 10.38 -0.17 0.49
CA ASN A 419 10.21 0.66 -0.72
C ASN A 419 8.94 1.52 -0.66
N SER A 420 7.88 1.08 0.03
CA SER A 420 6.68 1.89 0.18
C SER A 420 6.93 3.21 0.93
N LEU A 421 7.75 3.19 1.98
CA LEU A 421 8.00 4.43 2.73
C LEU A 421 8.91 5.40 1.96
N SER A 422 9.90 4.91 1.22
CA SER A 422 10.70 5.77 0.33
C SER A 422 9.91 6.26 -0.89
N ASP A 423 8.98 5.44 -1.41
CA ASP A 423 7.99 5.85 -2.43
C ASP A 423 7.19 7.09 -2.00
N LEU A 424 6.62 7.07 -0.79
CA LEU A 424 5.86 8.21 -0.25
C LEU A 424 6.68 9.52 -0.28
N LEU A 425 7.96 9.43 0.02
CA LEU A 425 8.85 10.59 0.08
C LEU A 425 9.28 11.06 -1.31
N VAL A 426 9.67 10.13 -2.19
CA VAL A 426 10.16 10.44 -3.54
C VAL A 426 9.02 10.95 -4.41
N PHE A 427 7.96 10.17 -4.54
CA PHE A 427 6.86 10.51 -5.46
C PHE A 427 5.85 11.46 -4.85
N GLY A 428 5.74 11.52 -3.51
CA GLY A 428 5.02 12.62 -2.85
C GLY A 428 5.67 13.98 -3.16
N LYS A 429 7.00 14.06 -3.07
CA LYS A 429 7.74 15.27 -3.47
C LYS A 429 7.46 15.65 -4.93
N ARG A 430 7.65 14.69 -5.85
CA ARG A 430 7.45 14.93 -7.29
C ARG A 430 6.03 15.39 -7.62
N ALA A 431 5.02 14.73 -7.07
CA ALA A 431 3.63 15.12 -7.26
C ALA A 431 3.37 16.55 -6.76
N GLY A 432 3.91 16.92 -5.60
CA GLY A 432 3.81 18.28 -5.06
C GLY A 432 4.44 19.33 -5.95
N GLU A 433 5.68 19.10 -6.39
CA GLU A 433 6.43 19.97 -7.29
C GLU A 433 5.71 20.19 -8.61
N TYR A 434 5.35 19.11 -9.32
CA TYR A 434 4.73 19.22 -10.62
C TYR A 434 3.28 19.68 -10.59
N ALA A 435 2.54 19.40 -9.51
CA ALA A 435 1.22 19.99 -9.29
C ALA A 435 1.30 21.51 -9.09
N ALA A 436 2.30 21.99 -8.35
CA ALA A 436 2.55 23.43 -8.18
C ALA A 436 2.95 24.10 -9.50
N ILE A 437 3.82 23.47 -10.29
CA ILE A 437 4.20 23.95 -11.64
C ILE A 437 2.95 24.01 -12.54
N PHE A 438 2.14 22.94 -12.56
CA PHE A 438 0.88 22.92 -13.32
C PHE A 438 -0.06 24.04 -12.88
N ALA A 439 -0.24 24.22 -11.59
CA ALA A 439 -1.14 25.24 -11.03
C ALA A 439 -0.71 26.67 -11.37
N LYS A 440 0.59 26.94 -11.41
CA LYS A 440 1.14 28.25 -11.83
C LYS A 440 0.90 28.54 -13.31
N GLY A 441 0.93 27.51 -14.15
CA GLY A 441 0.71 27.63 -15.60
C GLY A 441 -0.77 27.63 -16.01
N ASN A 442 -1.71 27.44 -15.07
CA ASN A 442 -3.12 27.29 -15.37
C ASN A 442 -4.03 28.19 -14.54
N HIS A 443 -5.19 28.52 -15.10
CA HIS A 443 -6.25 29.22 -14.38
C HIS A 443 -7.20 28.23 -13.69
N PHE A 444 -7.98 28.70 -12.73
CA PHE A 444 -9.07 27.92 -12.15
C PHE A 444 -10.09 27.55 -13.22
N GLY A 445 -10.52 26.30 -13.20
CA GLY A 445 -11.60 25.83 -14.06
C GLY A 445 -12.97 26.31 -13.56
N THR A 446 -13.94 26.27 -14.46
CA THR A 446 -15.36 26.53 -14.16
C THR A 446 -16.04 25.23 -13.77
N VAL A 447 -16.58 25.16 -12.56
CA VAL A 447 -17.34 23.99 -12.11
C VAL A 447 -18.80 24.17 -12.48
N ASP A 448 -19.36 23.22 -13.21
CA ASP A 448 -20.79 23.18 -13.53
C ASP A 448 -21.61 22.81 -12.29
N GLU A 449 -22.56 23.67 -11.89
CA GLU A 449 -23.47 23.43 -10.75
C GLU A 449 -24.23 22.10 -10.85
N LYS A 450 -24.54 21.63 -12.06
CA LYS A 450 -25.18 20.33 -12.28
C LYS A 450 -24.33 19.15 -11.82
N GLN A 451 -22.98 19.26 -11.83
CA GLN A 451 -22.12 18.22 -11.26
C GLN A 451 -22.30 18.16 -9.75
N ILE A 452 -22.35 19.32 -9.10
CA ILE A 452 -22.51 19.45 -7.64
C ILE A 452 -23.90 18.92 -7.21
N GLU A 453 -24.95 19.35 -7.88
CA GLU A 453 -26.34 18.91 -7.61
C GLU A 453 -26.49 17.39 -7.74
N ARG A 454 -25.91 16.82 -8.83
CA ARG A 454 -25.90 15.37 -9.04
C ARG A 454 -25.15 14.62 -7.95
N ALA A 455 -23.99 15.11 -7.55
CA ALA A 455 -23.18 14.52 -6.49
C ALA A 455 -23.93 14.55 -5.15
N ALA A 456 -24.49 15.69 -4.79
CA ALA A 456 -25.28 15.85 -3.56
C ALA A 456 -26.52 14.93 -3.55
N LYS A 457 -27.27 14.91 -4.64
CA LYS A 457 -28.46 14.05 -4.78
C LYS A 457 -28.09 12.57 -4.65
N ASN A 458 -27.03 12.11 -5.33
CA ASN A 458 -26.59 10.72 -5.24
C ASN A 458 -26.14 10.36 -3.83
N ALA A 459 -25.37 11.21 -3.16
CA ALA A 459 -24.92 10.98 -1.79
C ALA A 459 -26.08 10.88 -0.77
N LEU A 460 -27.21 11.54 -1.04
CA LEU A 460 -28.37 11.55 -0.14
C LEU A 460 -29.41 10.46 -0.44
N LYS A 461 -29.34 9.80 -1.61
CA LYS A 461 -30.27 8.72 -1.97
C LYS A 461 -30.52 7.66 -0.89
N PRO A 462 -29.50 7.21 -0.13
CA PRO A 462 -29.73 6.22 0.93
C PRO A 462 -30.71 6.66 2.02
N PHE A 463 -30.84 7.96 2.28
CA PHE A 463 -31.79 8.50 3.27
C PHE A 463 -33.23 8.62 2.75
N GLU A 464 -33.43 8.55 1.42
CA GLU A 464 -34.75 8.67 0.80
C GLU A 464 -35.54 7.34 0.84
N ARG A 465 -34.88 6.24 1.27
CA ARG A 465 -35.47 4.91 1.33
C ARG A 465 -35.80 4.52 2.77
N ASN A 466 -37.02 4.03 2.96
CA ASN A 466 -37.48 3.53 4.28
C ASN A 466 -37.12 2.06 4.48
N ASP A 467 -36.91 1.31 3.39
CA ASP A 467 -36.55 -0.10 3.38
C ASP A 467 -35.51 -0.36 2.28
N GLY A 468 -34.49 -1.11 2.60
CA GLY A 468 -33.40 -1.41 1.68
C GLY A 468 -32.29 -2.23 2.31
N ASP A 469 -31.23 -2.46 1.54
CA ASP A 469 -30.07 -3.24 2.00
C ASP A 469 -29.24 -2.48 3.06
N SER A 470 -28.73 -3.23 4.04
CA SER A 470 -27.77 -2.72 5.01
C SER A 470 -26.39 -2.52 4.36
N PRO A 471 -25.78 -1.33 4.46
CA PRO A 471 -24.43 -1.12 3.92
C PRO A 471 -23.37 -2.00 4.59
N PHE A 472 -23.52 -2.32 5.86
CA PHE A 472 -22.60 -3.19 6.61
C PHE A 472 -22.66 -4.63 6.13
N ASP A 473 -23.85 -5.14 5.80
CA ASP A 473 -24.02 -6.51 5.30
C ASP A 473 -23.42 -6.67 3.89
N ILE A 474 -23.58 -5.64 3.04
CA ILE A 474 -22.94 -5.62 1.72
C ILE A 474 -21.43 -5.58 1.87
N GLN A 475 -20.90 -4.72 2.74
CA GLN A 475 -19.45 -4.63 2.99
C GLN A 475 -18.89 -5.96 3.49
N SER A 476 -19.53 -6.60 4.46
CA SER A 476 -19.10 -7.89 4.97
C SER A 476 -19.11 -8.98 3.89
N SER A 477 -20.19 -9.03 3.10
CA SER A 477 -20.32 -9.97 1.98
C SER A 477 -19.25 -9.74 0.90
N LEU A 478 -18.95 -8.48 0.56
CA LEU A 478 -17.89 -8.13 -0.38
C LEU A 478 -16.53 -8.60 0.14
N GLN A 479 -16.21 -8.29 1.39
CA GLN A 479 -14.93 -8.64 2.00
C GLN A 479 -14.72 -10.16 2.06
N GLU A 480 -15.75 -10.92 2.40
CA GLU A 480 -15.69 -12.38 2.41
C GLU A 480 -15.49 -12.96 1.00
N MET A 481 -16.26 -12.48 0.05
CA MET A 481 -16.17 -12.91 -1.35
C MET A 481 -14.78 -12.62 -1.93
N MET A 482 -14.25 -11.42 -1.74
CA MET A 482 -12.90 -11.05 -2.21
C MET A 482 -11.82 -11.89 -1.55
N GLN A 483 -11.93 -12.13 -0.23
CA GLN A 483 -10.98 -12.99 0.50
C GLN A 483 -10.98 -14.43 -0.02
N GLN A 484 -12.14 -14.98 -0.33
CA GLN A 484 -12.29 -16.38 -0.72
C GLN A 484 -12.00 -16.63 -2.21
N LEU A 485 -12.49 -15.74 -3.10
CA LEU A 485 -12.46 -15.96 -4.54
C LEU A 485 -11.36 -15.19 -5.28
N VAL A 486 -10.84 -14.11 -4.69
CA VAL A 486 -9.85 -13.20 -5.31
C VAL A 486 -8.59 -13.05 -4.43
N GLY A 487 -8.42 -13.93 -3.45
CA GLY A 487 -7.31 -13.90 -2.48
C GLY A 487 -5.94 -14.25 -3.07
N ILE A 488 -5.11 -14.95 -2.26
CA ILE A 488 -3.71 -15.28 -2.61
C ILE A 488 -3.61 -16.31 -3.75
N VAL A 489 -4.45 -17.36 -3.69
CA VAL A 489 -4.48 -18.44 -4.68
C VAL A 489 -5.78 -18.30 -5.46
N ARG A 490 -5.68 -18.14 -6.77
CA ARG A 490 -6.77 -17.82 -7.68
C ARG A 490 -6.90 -18.87 -8.78
N ASN A 491 -8.11 -19.06 -9.30
CA ASN A 491 -8.37 -19.83 -10.53
C ASN A 491 -9.51 -19.21 -11.32
N GLU A 492 -9.66 -19.59 -12.60
CA GLU A 492 -10.66 -19.04 -13.53
C GLU A 492 -12.08 -19.15 -12.98
N ALA A 493 -12.45 -20.33 -12.46
CA ALA A 493 -13.82 -20.58 -12.01
C ALA A 493 -14.20 -19.67 -10.81
N GLU A 494 -13.31 -19.50 -9.84
CA GLU A 494 -13.52 -18.63 -8.69
C GLU A 494 -13.57 -17.15 -9.09
N LEU A 495 -12.68 -16.71 -9.96
CA LEU A 495 -12.65 -15.32 -10.46
C LEU A 495 -13.92 -14.98 -11.26
N LEU A 496 -14.43 -15.89 -12.09
CA LEU A 496 -15.68 -15.69 -12.82
C LEU A 496 -16.88 -15.61 -11.87
N ARG A 497 -16.92 -16.46 -10.84
CA ARG A 497 -17.94 -16.38 -9.77
C ARG A 497 -17.86 -15.02 -9.05
N ALA A 498 -16.66 -14.55 -8.71
CA ALA A 498 -16.47 -13.24 -8.08
C ALA A 498 -17.03 -12.12 -8.95
N LYS A 499 -16.78 -12.15 -10.27
CA LYS A 499 -17.32 -11.18 -11.23
C LYS A 499 -18.85 -11.16 -11.22
N GLU A 500 -19.52 -12.31 -11.17
CA GLU A 500 -20.99 -12.35 -11.10
C GLU A 500 -21.51 -11.85 -9.74
N HIS A 501 -20.83 -12.17 -8.63
CA HIS A 501 -21.19 -11.63 -7.32
C HIS A 501 -21.07 -10.11 -7.27
N LEU A 502 -20.04 -9.52 -7.88
CA LEU A 502 -19.87 -8.07 -7.95
C LEU A 502 -21.04 -7.39 -8.68
N LYS A 503 -21.55 -7.97 -9.78
CA LYS A 503 -22.74 -7.44 -10.46
C LYS A 503 -23.98 -7.42 -9.55
N LEU A 504 -24.18 -8.48 -8.78
CA LEU A 504 -25.29 -8.54 -7.81
C LEU A 504 -25.11 -7.51 -6.69
N MET A 505 -23.88 -7.32 -6.22
CA MET A 505 -23.59 -6.31 -5.18
C MET A 505 -23.82 -4.88 -5.66
N TRP A 506 -23.53 -4.55 -6.93
CA TRP A 506 -23.90 -3.26 -7.53
C TRP A 506 -25.40 -3.01 -7.48
N THR A 507 -26.23 -4.04 -7.72
CA THR A 507 -27.70 -3.94 -7.59
C THR A 507 -28.10 -3.63 -6.14
N ARG A 508 -27.49 -4.31 -5.17
CA ARG A 508 -27.75 -4.09 -3.73
C ARG A 508 -27.31 -2.71 -3.27
N VAL A 509 -26.14 -2.24 -3.69
CA VAL A 509 -25.66 -0.88 -3.36
C VAL A 509 -26.64 0.19 -3.84
N ASN A 510 -27.22 0.01 -5.02
CA ASN A 510 -28.26 0.91 -5.53
C ASN A 510 -29.56 0.88 -4.71
N ASN A 511 -29.74 -0.11 -3.84
CA ASN A 511 -30.91 -0.28 -2.97
C ASN A 511 -30.61 -0.02 -1.48
N ILE A 512 -29.46 0.54 -1.12
CA ILE A 512 -29.11 0.82 0.28
C ILE A 512 -30.09 1.80 0.90
N SER A 513 -30.51 1.53 2.15
CA SER A 513 -31.17 2.48 3.02
C SER A 513 -30.32 2.81 4.25
N VAL A 514 -30.42 4.06 4.70
CA VAL A 514 -29.72 4.56 5.89
C VAL A 514 -30.69 5.36 6.74
N THR A 515 -30.67 5.12 8.03
CA THR A 515 -31.51 5.82 9.01
C THR A 515 -30.70 6.84 9.83
N GLY A 516 -31.39 7.75 10.51
CA GLY A 516 -30.78 8.78 11.35
C GLY A 516 -30.39 10.05 10.59
N ASN A 517 -29.59 10.90 11.23
CA ASN A 517 -29.08 12.14 10.65
C ASN A 517 -27.75 11.90 9.93
N ARG A 518 -27.17 12.94 9.33
CA ARG A 518 -25.92 12.85 8.57
C ARG A 518 -24.65 12.97 9.42
N GLU A 519 -24.78 13.48 10.66
CA GLU A 519 -23.66 13.76 11.56
C GLU A 519 -23.12 12.44 12.14
N PHE A 520 -21.83 12.17 11.94
CA PHE A 520 -21.15 10.93 12.34
C PHE A 520 -21.93 9.64 12.04
N ASN A 521 -22.64 9.60 10.91
CA ASN A 521 -23.48 8.46 10.55
C ASN A 521 -22.64 7.34 9.88
N PRO A 522 -22.29 6.26 10.60
CA PRO A 522 -21.43 5.20 10.05
C PRO A 522 -22.11 4.43 8.90
N GLY A 523 -23.45 4.30 8.93
CA GLY A 523 -24.19 3.66 7.83
C GLY A 523 -24.06 4.45 6.53
N TRP A 524 -24.21 5.77 6.60
CA TRP A 524 -24.02 6.64 5.44
C TRP A 524 -22.58 6.63 4.94
N HIS A 525 -21.60 6.72 5.85
CA HIS A 525 -20.19 6.67 5.46
C HIS A 525 -19.85 5.36 4.75
N THR A 526 -20.33 4.22 5.29
CA THR A 526 -20.13 2.91 4.67
C THR A 526 -20.83 2.81 3.32
N ALA A 527 -22.04 3.37 3.17
CA ALA A 527 -22.75 3.40 1.90
C ALA A 527 -21.96 4.12 0.80
N LEU A 528 -21.33 5.26 1.13
CA LEU A 528 -20.49 6.01 0.21
C LEU A 528 -19.18 5.28 -0.12
N ASP A 529 -18.55 4.63 0.88
CA ASP A 529 -17.32 3.85 0.68
C ASP A 529 -17.54 2.60 -0.19
N LEU A 530 -18.76 2.04 -0.20
CA LEU A 530 -19.08 0.82 -0.97
C LEU A 530 -18.95 1.00 -2.49
N GLU A 531 -19.30 2.15 -3.03
CA GLU A 531 -19.10 2.44 -4.47
C GLU A 531 -17.61 2.37 -4.84
N ASN A 532 -16.75 2.91 -3.99
CA ASN A 532 -15.30 2.86 -4.17
C ASN A 532 -14.77 1.42 -4.04
N LEU A 533 -15.19 0.72 -3.00
CA LEU A 533 -14.80 -0.68 -2.76
C LEU A 533 -15.22 -1.61 -3.91
N LEU A 534 -16.42 -1.45 -4.44
CA LEU A 534 -16.89 -2.23 -5.60
C LEU A 534 -16.08 -1.90 -6.86
N THR A 535 -15.84 -0.62 -7.12
CA THR A 535 -15.03 -0.18 -8.28
C THR A 535 -13.64 -0.83 -8.28
N VAL A 536 -12.93 -0.77 -7.15
CA VAL A 536 -11.59 -1.37 -7.06
C VAL A 536 -11.64 -2.90 -7.07
N SER A 537 -12.64 -3.51 -6.45
CA SER A 537 -12.83 -4.98 -6.46
C SER A 537 -13.09 -5.51 -7.86
N GLU A 538 -13.89 -4.79 -8.65
CA GLU A 538 -14.14 -5.12 -10.05
C GLU A 538 -12.85 -5.01 -10.88
N ALA A 539 -12.10 -3.92 -10.73
CA ALA A 539 -10.82 -3.72 -11.41
C ALA A 539 -9.81 -4.83 -11.09
N VAL A 540 -9.67 -5.21 -9.81
CA VAL A 540 -8.80 -6.33 -9.38
C VAL A 540 -9.26 -7.64 -10.02
N THR A 541 -10.57 -7.92 -10.00
CA THR A 541 -11.12 -9.20 -10.47
C THR A 541 -10.96 -9.37 -11.99
N ILE A 542 -11.29 -8.34 -12.78
CA ILE A 542 -11.16 -8.43 -14.25
C ILE A 542 -9.69 -8.49 -14.68
N ALA A 543 -8.81 -7.76 -14.02
CA ALA A 543 -7.37 -7.81 -14.30
C ALA A 543 -6.80 -9.21 -13.94
N ALA A 544 -7.23 -9.80 -12.82
CA ALA A 544 -6.84 -11.15 -12.42
C ALA A 544 -7.34 -12.24 -13.39
N ILE A 545 -8.52 -12.07 -13.99
CA ILE A 545 -9.05 -12.98 -15.03
C ILE A 545 -8.17 -12.91 -16.28
N GLU A 546 -7.79 -11.70 -16.72
CA GLU A 546 -7.05 -11.48 -17.96
C GLU A 546 -5.59 -11.95 -17.86
N ARG A 547 -4.94 -11.82 -16.70
CA ARG A 547 -3.55 -12.26 -16.51
C ARG A 547 -3.49 -13.78 -16.28
N LYS A 548 -3.31 -14.52 -17.36
CA LYS A 548 -3.24 -15.99 -17.37
C LYS A 548 -1.80 -16.48 -17.17
N GLU A 549 -1.23 -16.14 -16.04
CA GLU A 549 0.09 -16.57 -15.57
C GLU A 549 0.18 -16.45 -14.05
N SER A 550 1.28 -16.90 -13.45
CA SER A 550 1.65 -16.61 -12.07
C SER A 550 2.91 -15.75 -12.03
N ARG A 551 2.81 -14.54 -11.45
CA ARG A 551 3.91 -13.57 -11.36
C ARG A 551 3.78 -12.71 -10.12
N GLY A 552 4.83 -12.67 -9.27
CA GLY A 552 4.83 -11.88 -8.04
C GLY A 552 3.64 -12.20 -7.14
N ALA A 553 2.88 -11.18 -6.75
CA ALA A 553 1.72 -11.33 -5.89
C ALA A 553 0.47 -11.92 -6.58
N HIS A 554 0.47 -12.05 -7.89
CA HIS A 554 -0.60 -12.70 -8.64
C HIS A 554 -0.26 -14.18 -8.87
N PHE A 555 -1.01 -15.07 -8.23
CA PHE A 555 -0.82 -16.51 -8.38
C PHE A 555 -2.12 -17.19 -8.85
N ARG A 556 -2.02 -17.89 -9.99
CA ARG A 556 -3.06 -18.67 -10.62
C ARG A 556 -2.72 -20.16 -10.55
N GLU A 557 -3.49 -20.97 -9.80
CA GLU A 557 -3.23 -22.41 -9.71
C GLU A 557 -3.50 -23.14 -11.03
N ASP A 558 -4.36 -22.59 -11.87
CA ASP A 558 -4.64 -23.06 -13.24
C ASP A 558 -3.61 -22.57 -14.28
N TYR A 559 -2.79 -21.57 -13.96
CA TYR A 559 -1.66 -21.07 -14.75
C TYR A 559 -0.44 -20.83 -13.83
N PRO A 560 0.18 -21.90 -13.26
CA PRO A 560 1.17 -21.74 -12.19
C PRO A 560 2.52 -21.21 -12.63
N GLN A 561 2.79 -21.19 -13.94
CA GLN A 561 4.05 -20.72 -14.51
C GLN A 561 3.96 -19.25 -14.96
N LYS A 562 5.13 -18.60 -15.05
CA LYS A 562 5.26 -17.31 -15.72
C LYS A 562 5.14 -17.49 -17.23
N ASP A 563 4.40 -16.58 -17.88
CA ASP A 563 4.38 -16.50 -19.33
C ASP A 563 5.30 -15.35 -19.81
N ALA A 564 6.17 -15.66 -20.78
CA ALA A 564 7.13 -14.68 -21.32
C ALA A 564 6.45 -13.51 -22.04
N ASN A 565 5.30 -13.73 -22.67
CA ASN A 565 4.56 -12.67 -23.37
C ASN A 565 3.83 -11.78 -22.37
N SER A 566 3.26 -12.35 -21.31
CA SER A 566 2.59 -11.59 -20.23
C SER A 566 3.58 -10.72 -19.43
N GLY A 567 4.87 -11.03 -19.48
CA GLY A 567 5.93 -10.18 -18.93
C GLY A 567 6.30 -8.94 -19.76
N LYS A 568 5.62 -8.69 -20.88
CA LYS A 568 5.92 -7.58 -21.80
C LYS A 568 4.92 -6.43 -21.73
N PHE A 569 3.88 -6.55 -20.92
CA PHE A 569 2.81 -5.55 -20.83
C PHE A 569 2.27 -5.41 -19.41
N ASN A 570 1.77 -4.21 -19.12
CA ASN A 570 0.91 -3.92 -17.98
C ASN A 570 -0.56 -4.01 -18.41
N LEU A 571 -1.46 -4.31 -17.47
CA LEU A 571 -2.90 -4.26 -17.70
C LEU A 571 -3.44 -2.89 -17.31
N VAL A 572 -4.12 -2.21 -18.23
CA VAL A 572 -4.67 -0.87 -18.01
C VAL A 572 -6.18 -0.91 -18.10
N VAL A 573 -6.83 -0.49 -17.04
CA VAL A 573 -8.28 -0.42 -16.89
C VAL A 573 -8.74 1.02 -17.08
N LYS A 574 -9.82 1.23 -17.84
CA LYS A 574 -10.44 2.53 -18.03
C LYS A 574 -11.97 2.46 -18.00
N LYS A 575 -12.59 3.62 -17.78
CA LYS A 575 -14.03 3.79 -17.88
C LYS A 575 -14.39 4.28 -19.29
N GLU A 576 -15.28 3.54 -19.96
CA GLU A 576 -15.84 3.96 -21.23
C GLU A 576 -16.98 4.97 -21.06
N MET A 577 -17.37 5.66 -22.15
CA MET A 577 -18.44 6.66 -22.11
C MET A 577 -19.80 6.09 -21.71
N ASN A 578 -20.04 4.79 -21.99
CA ASN A 578 -21.24 4.07 -21.55
C ASN A 578 -21.21 3.66 -20.08
N GLY A 579 -20.10 3.95 -19.35
CA GLY A 579 -19.87 3.60 -17.95
C GLY A 579 -19.23 2.23 -17.73
N GLU A 580 -19.02 1.45 -18.78
CA GLU A 580 -18.45 0.12 -18.72
C GLU A 580 -16.95 0.16 -18.40
N MET A 581 -16.49 -0.81 -17.59
CA MET A 581 -15.09 -1.01 -17.28
C MET A 581 -14.44 -1.88 -18.35
N THR A 582 -13.51 -1.31 -19.11
CA THR A 582 -12.75 -2.02 -20.15
C THR A 582 -11.27 -2.10 -19.80
N MET A 583 -10.56 -3.00 -20.48
CA MET A 583 -9.14 -3.25 -20.22
C MET A 583 -8.36 -3.37 -21.52
N ARG A 584 -7.10 -2.90 -21.51
CA ARG A 584 -6.14 -3.10 -22.59
C ARG A 584 -4.78 -3.55 -22.06
N LYS A 585 -3.99 -4.15 -22.94
CA LYS A 585 -2.58 -4.46 -22.71
C LYS A 585 -1.73 -3.27 -23.17
N GLU A 586 -0.95 -2.73 -22.24
CA GLU A 586 -0.03 -1.61 -22.51
C GLU A 586 1.39 -2.14 -22.54
N PRO A 587 2.13 -2.06 -23.64
CA PRO A 587 3.51 -2.51 -23.70
C PRO A 587 4.40 -1.77 -22.70
N ILE A 588 5.27 -2.50 -22.00
CA ILE A 588 6.26 -1.88 -21.12
C ILE A 588 7.26 -1.11 -21.97
N PRO A 589 7.55 0.18 -21.66
CA PRO A 589 8.52 0.96 -22.39
C PRO A 589 9.91 0.30 -22.40
N GLU A 590 10.58 0.38 -23.54
CA GLU A 590 11.93 -0.18 -23.66
C GLU A 590 12.89 0.51 -22.69
N MET A 591 13.61 -0.30 -21.91
CA MET A 591 14.59 0.19 -20.95
C MET A 591 15.86 0.65 -21.64
N ARG A 592 16.46 1.74 -21.17
CA ARG A 592 17.74 2.25 -21.64
C ARG A 592 18.85 1.20 -21.46
N GLU A 593 19.80 1.18 -22.39
CA GLU A 593 20.90 0.20 -22.42
C GLU A 593 21.82 0.27 -21.18
N ASP A 594 22.05 1.47 -20.63
CA ASP A 594 22.83 1.63 -19.41
C ASP A 594 22.17 0.95 -18.19
N LEU A 595 20.85 0.99 -18.11
CA LEU A 595 20.08 0.35 -17.03
C LEU A 595 19.98 -1.18 -17.25
N LYS A 596 19.86 -1.63 -18.50
CA LYS A 596 19.90 -3.08 -18.83
C LYS A 596 21.22 -3.69 -18.38
N LYS A 597 22.36 -3.03 -18.65
CA LYS A 597 23.68 -3.46 -18.18
C LYS A 597 23.79 -3.57 -16.67
N ILE A 598 23.22 -2.61 -15.92
CA ILE A 598 23.17 -2.69 -14.45
C ILE A 598 22.46 -3.97 -13.99
N ILE A 599 21.32 -4.32 -14.61
CA ILE A 599 20.58 -5.54 -14.25
C ILE A 599 21.41 -6.79 -14.59
N GLU A 600 22.10 -6.82 -15.73
CA GLU A 600 22.94 -7.95 -16.14
C GLU A 600 24.15 -8.15 -15.22
N GLU A 601 24.83 -7.07 -14.84
CA GLU A 601 25.97 -7.10 -13.92
C GLU A 601 25.59 -7.52 -12.48
N MET A 602 24.31 -7.38 -12.11
CA MET A 602 23.80 -7.68 -10.77
C MET A 602 23.13 -9.07 -10.66
N LYS A 603 22.95 -9.79 -11.78
CA LYS A 603 22.48 -11.19 -11.79
C LYS A 603 23.54 -12.12 -11.20
#